data_2967046a1d4b15569ae5af6a2a017ec4
#
_entry.id   2967046a1d4b15569ae5af6a2a017ec4
#
_cell.length_a   1.000
_cell.length_b   1.000
_cell.length_c   1.000
_cell.angle_alpha   90.00
_cell.angle_beta   90.00
_cell.angle_gamma   90.00
#
_symmetry.space_group_name_H-M   'P 1'
#
loop_
_entity.id
_entity.type
_entity.pdbx_description
1 polymer ?
#
loop_
_entity_poly.entity_id
_entity_poly.type
_entity_poly.pdbx_seq_one_letter_code
_entity_poly.pdbx_strand_id
1 'polypeptide(L)'
;MKSKAAYFGVFTALALIFSYVELLIPIQFGVPGMKLGLANLVIVIFLYKRNAKEAMLLSIVRILLAGFMFSNLFSILYSLAGGILSLIVMAVLKKLETFSVIGVSIAGGIAHNMGQLVIAMIVVETYRIGYYFPILLITGMVTGMLIGVISNEVLKRTIHICL
;
A
#
# COMPACT_ATOMS: atom_id res chain seq x y z
N MET A 1 -9.39 -22.46 -12.55
CA MET A 1 -8.97 -22.33 -11.15
C MET A 1 -7.45 -22.27 -10.98
N LYS A 2 -6.65 -23.14 -11.62
CA LYS A 2 -5.17 -23.17 -11.51
C LYS A 2 -4.49 -21.84 -11.91
N SER A 3 -4.97 -21.16 -12.95
CA SER A 3 -4.42 -19.87 -13.39
C SER A 3 -4.60 -18.73 -12.38
N LYS A 4 -5.72 -18.69 -11.64
CA LYS A 4 -5.97 -17.64 -10.63
C LYS A 4 -5.00 -17.75 -9.43
N ALA A 5 -4.74 -18.98 -8.95
CA ALA A 5 -3.80 -19.22 -7.86
C ALA A 5 -2.37 -18.87 -8.26
N ALA A 6 -1.97 -19.25 -9.49
CA ALA A 6 -0.65 -18.91 -10.01
C ALA A 6 -0.46 -17.39 -10.13
N TYR A 7 -1.47 -16.70 -10.66
CA TYR A 7 -1.46 -15.23 -10.77
C TYR A 7 -1.35 -14.54 -9.41
N PHE A 8 -2.16 -14.98 -8.44
CA PHE A 8 -2.08 -14.48 -7.06
C PHE A 8 -0.71 -14.72 -6.45
N GLY A 9 -0.14 -15.92 -6.62
CA GLY A 9 1.20 -16.27 -6.12
C GLY A 9 2.30 -15.38 -6.70
N VAL A 10 2.28 -15.14 -8.02
CA VAL A 10 3.27 -14.27 -8.70
C VAL A 10 3.19 -12.83 -8.16
N PHE A 11 1.98 -12.27 -8.02
CA PHE A 11 1.81 -10.93 -7.49
C PHE A 11 2.19 -10.84 -6.01
N THR A 12 1.93 -11.88 -5.22
CA THR A 12 2.38 -11.94 -3.82
C THR A 12 3.91 -11.97 -3.75
N ALA A 13 4.58 -12.79 -4.56
CA ALA A 13 6.03 -12.85 -4.62
C ALA A 13 6.63 -11.50 -5.03
N LEU A 14 6.08 -10.85 -6.05
CA LEU A 14 6.51 -9.52 -6.50
C LEU A 14 6.36 -8.47 -5.39
N ALA A 15 5.23 -8.49 -4.67
CA ALA A 15 4.99 -7.59 -3.56
C ALA A 15 5.94 -7.83 -2.38
N LEU A 16 6.34 -9.08 -2.13
CA LEU A 16 7.35 -9.42 -1.13
C LEU A 16 8.75 -8.94 -1.54
N ILE A 17 9.14 -9.12 -2.80
CA ILE A 17 10.39 -8.60 -3.34
C ILE A 17 10.46 -7.08 -3.16
N PHE A 18 9.41 -6.35 -3.52
CA PHE A 18 9.36 -4.91 -3.31
C PHE A 18 9.38 -4.52 -1.83
N SER A 19 8.74 -5.30 -0.95
CA SER A 19 8.83 -5.07 0.49
C SER A 19 10.26 -5.26 1.02
N TYR A 20 10.97 -6.25 0.50
CA TYR A 20 12.37 -6.49 0.84
C TYR A 20 13.30 -5.40 0.29
N VAL A 21 13.15 -5.02 -0.98
CA VAL A 21 13.91 -3.91 -1.59
C VAL A 21 13.71 -2.62 -0.80
N GLU A 22 12.49 -2.34 -0.36
CA GLU A 22 12.17 -1.16 0.45
C GLU A 22 12.92 -1.15 1.79
N LEU A 23 13.17 -2.31 2.39
CA LEU A 23 13.98 -2.44 3.61
C LEU A 23 15.47 -2.16 3.38
N LEU A 24 15.97 -2.47 2.18
CA LEU A 24 17.38 -2.22 1.83
C LEU A 24 17.67 -0.74 1.55
N ILE A 25 16.64 0.05 1.29
CA ILE A 25 16.79 1.49 1.03
C ILE A 25 16.77 2.23 2.38
N PRO A 26 17.89 2.81 2.84
CA PRO A 26 17.97 3.46 4.14
C PRO A 26 17.37 4.88 4.13
N ILE A 27 16.22 5.05 3.48
CA ILE A 27 15.53 6.34 3.47
C ILE A 27 14.69 6.45 4.73
N GLN A 28 15.24 7.12 5.73
CA GLN A 28 14.50 7.48 6.94
C GLN A 28 13.99 8.91 6.79
N PHE A 29 12.70 9.06 6.56
CA PHE A 29 12.05 10.38 6.50
C PHE A 29 11.86 11.04 7.88
N GLY A 30 12.65 10.65 8.87
CA GLY A 30 12.60 11.22 10.23
C GLY A 30 11.43 10.75 11.08
N VAL A 31 10.51 9.96 10.53
CA VAL A 31 9.38 9.37 11.26
C VAL A 31 9.48 7.85 11.22
N PRO A 32 9.52 7.18 12.40
CA PRO A 32 9.57 5.72 12.44
C PRO A 32 8.38 5.09 11.68
N GLY A 33 8.68 4.13 10.81
CA GLY A 33 7.64 3.40 10.06
C GLY A 33 7.25 4.00 8.73
N MET A 34 7.75 5.19 8.35
CA MET A 34 7.57 5.73 7.00
C MET A 34 8.33 4.90 5.97
N LYS A 35 7.59 4.38 5.00
CA LYS A 35 8.11 3.59 3.87
C LYS A 35 7.71 4.25 2.55
N LEU A 36 8.50 4.04 1.50
CA LEU A 36 8.20 4.53 0.15
C LEU A 36 6.90 3.93 -0.41
N GLY A 37 6.50 2.76 0.10
CA GLY A 37 5.30 2.08 -0.34
C GLY A 37 5.46 1.35 -1.66
N LEU A 38 6.68 0.94 -2.04
CA LEU A 38 6.92 0.18 -3.29
C LEU A 38 6.04 -1.05 -3.41
N ALA A 39 5.79 -1.75 -2.31
CA ALA A 39 4.88 -2.88 -2.30
C ALA A 39 3.41 -2.48 -2.59
N ASN A 40 3.01 -1.24 -2.28
CA ASN A 40 1.66 -0.74 -2.60
C ASN A 40 1.49 -0.53 -4.11
N LEU A 41 2.56 -0.32 -4.88
CA LEU A 41 2.51 -0.32 -6.33
C LEU A 41 1.85 -1.59 -6.88
N VAL A 42 2.28 -2.74 -6.37
CA VAL A 42 1.73 -4.05 -6.78
C VAL A 42 0.25 -4.14 -6.41
N ILE A 43 -0.12 -3.63 -5.23
CA ILE A 43 -1.50 -3.65 -4.75
C ILE A 43 -2.42 -2.77 -5.63
N VAL A 44 -1.96 -1.56 -6.01
CA VAL A 44 -2.72 -0.67 -6.91
C VAL A 44 -2.92 -1.34 -8.27
N ILE A 45 -1.87 -1.89 -8.88
CA ILE A 45 -1.98 -2.60 -10.17
C ILE A 45 -2.95 -3.77 -10.05
N PHE A 46 -2.84 -4.56 -8.98
CA PHE A 46 -3.70 -5.71 -8.76
C PHE A 46 -5.16 -5.30 -8.53
N LEU A 47 -5.41 -4.22 -7.80
CA LEU A 47 -6.74 -3.64 -7.59
C LEU A 47 -7.42 -3.28 -8.93
N TYR A 48 -6.67 -2.73 -9.88
CA TYR A 48 -7.21 -2.35 -11.18
C TYR A 48 -7.36 -3.53 -12.15
N LYS A 49 -6.50 -4.53 -12.07
CA LYS A 49 -6.57 -5.74 -12.92
C LYS A 49 -7.58 -6.77 -12.44
N ARG A 50 -7.87 -6.77 -11.14
CA ARG A 50 -8.76 -7.73 -10.50
C ARG A 50 -9.87 -6.99 -9.73
N ASN A 51 -10.20 -7.45 -8.57
CA ASN A 51 -11.24 -6.86 -7.72
C ASN A 51 -10.69 -6.47 -6.35
N ALA A 52 -11.45 -5.63 -5.63
CA ALA A 52 -11.05 -5.13 -4.32
C ALA A 52 -10.88 -6.24 -3.27
N LYS A 53 -11.67 -7.31 -3.34
CA LYS A 53 -11.58 -8.42 -2.38
C LYS A 53 -10.27 -9.20 -2.54
N GLU A 54 -9.91 -9.53 -3.78
CA GLU A 54 -8.65 -10.21 -4.08
C GLU A 54 -7.44 -9.31 -3.75
N ALA A 55 -7.52 -8.00 -4.02
CA ALA A 55 -6.48 -7.04 -3.67
C ALA A 55 -6.30 -6.91 -2.15
N MET A 56 -7.40 -6.93 -1.39
CA MET A 56 -7.36 -6.94 0.08
C MET A 56 -6.67 -8.19 0.61
N LEU A 57 -7.04 -9.36 0.10
CA LEU A 57 -6.42 -10.62 0.48
C LEU A 57 -4.91 -10.61 0.18
N LEU A 58 -4.51 -10.16 -1.02
CA LEU A 58 -3.10 -10.04 -1.40
C LEU A 58 -2.34 -9.09 -0.47
N SER A 59 -2.94 -7.94 -0.13
CA SER A 59 -2.34 -6.97 0.78
C SER A 59 -2.12 -7.57 2.18
N ILE A 60 -3.13 -8.26 2.73
CA ILE A 60 -3.03 -8.89 4.05
C ILE A 60 -1.95 -9.98 4.04
N VAL A 61 -1.99 -10.88 3.07
CA VAL A 61 -0.99 -11.98 2.94
C VAL A 61 0.42 -11.41 2.82
N ARG A 62 0.62 -10.41 1.96
CA ARG A 62 1.92 -9.74 1.82
C ARG A 62 2.40 -9.11 3.12
N ILE A 63 1.52 -8.39 3.84
CA ILE A 63 1.89 -7.71 5.10
C ILE A 63 2.30 -8.72 6.16
N LEU A 64 1.54 -9.81 6.31
CA LEU A 64 1.86 -10.86 7.28
C LEU A 64 3.18 -11.53 6.93
N LEU A 65 3.36 -11.96 5.69
CA LEU A 65 4.60 -12.62 5.26
C LEU A 65 5.82 -11.70 5.41
N ALA A 66 5.74 -10.46 4.90
CA ALA A 66 6.84 -9.50 5.02
C ALA A 66 7.13 -9.13 6.48
N GLY A 67 6.10 -9.03 7.31
CA GLY A 67 6.24 -8.72 8.73
C GLY A 67 6.93 -9.82 9.51
N PHE A 68 6.55 -11.08 9.29
CA PHE A 68 7.19 -12.23 9.95
C PHE A 68 8.61 -12.52 9.43
N MET A 69 8.86 -12.28 8.13
CA MET A 69 10.17 -12.57 7.53
C MET A 69 11.20 -11.46 7.79
N PHE A 70 10.78 -10.21 7.80
CA PHE A 70 11.72 -9.07 7.68
C PHE A 70 11.50 -7.99 8.75
N SER A 71 10.50 -8.11 9.65
CA SER A 71 10.12 -7.02 10.53
C SER A 71 9.72 -7.53 11.92
N ASN A 72 8.81 -6.84 12.59
CA ASN A 72 8.31 -7.17 13.92
C ASN A 72 6.78 -7.02 14.00
N LEU A 73 6.21 -7.47 15.12
CA LEU A 73 4.76 -7.47 15.34
C LEU A 73 4.15 -6.06 15.25
N PHE A 74 4.82 -5.04 15.79
CA PHE A 74 4.35 -3.65 15.71
C PHE A 74 4.28 -3.16 14.25
N SER A 75 5.29 -3.48 13.46
CA SER A 75 5.30 -3.16 12.02
C SER A 75 4.15 -3.84 11.26
N ILE A 76 3.78 -5.06 11.66
CA ILE A 76 2.61 -5.77 11.10
C ILE A 76 1.34 -4.98 11.42
N LEU A 77 1.13 -4.60 12.69
CA LEU A 77 -0.05 -3.84 13.11
C LEU A 77 -0.20 -2.52 12.36
N TYR A 78 0.89 -1.74 12.29
CA TYR A 78 0.90 -0.47 11.52
C TYR A 78 0.59 -0.69 10.04
N SER A 79 1.23 -1.68 9.44
CA SER A 79 1.04 -1.98 8.02
C SER A 79 -0.36 -2.50 7.71
N LEU A 80 -0.97 -3.29 8.61
CA LEU A 80 -2.34 -3.78 8.45
C LEU A 80 -3.33 -2.61 8.51
N ALA A 81 -3.24 -1.77 9.54
CA ALA A 81 -4.14 -0.62 9.66
C ALA A 81 -4.03 0.32 8.46
N GLY A 82 -2.81 0.70 8.08
CA GLY A 82 -2.58 1.53 6.91
C GLY A 82 -3.05 0.87 5.61
N GLY A 83 -2.71 -0.42 5.41
CA GLY A 83 -3.05 -1.17 4.19
C GLY A 83 -4.57 -1.38 4.02
N ILE A 84 -5.26 -1.74 5.09
CA ILE A 84 -6.72 -1.94 5.08
C ILE A 84 -7.43 -0.61 4.79
N LEU A 85 -7.10 0.45 5.52
CA LEU A 85 -7.72 1.77 5.33
C LEU A 85 -7.44 2.31 3.92
N SER A 86 -6.21 2.21 3.45
CA SER A 86 -5.81 2.60 2.10
C SER A 86 -6.64 1.88 1.04
N LEU A 87 -6.75 0.55 1.14
CA LEU A 87 -7.50 -0.24 0.17
C LEU A 87 -9.00 0.04 0.18
N ILE A 88 -9.60 0.27 1.35
CA ILE A 88 -11.01 0.67 1.44
C ILE A 88 -11.22 1.98 0.68
N VAL A 89 -10.40 3.00 0.95
CA VAL A 89 -10.49 4.30 0.29
C VAL A 89 -10.28 4.16 -1.23
N MET A 90 -9.24 3.44 -1.64
CA MET A 90 -8.98 3.21 -3.07
C MET A 90 -10.09 2.44 -3.77
N ALA A 91 -10.67 1.43 -3.12
CA ALA A 91 -11.77 0.64 -3.70
C ALA A 91 -13.04 1.47 -3.87
N VAL A 92 -13.36 2.34 -2.89
CA VAL A 92 -14.50 3.26 -2.97
C VAL A 92 -14.28 4.27 -4.10
N LEU A 93 -13.13 4.94 -4.15
CA LEU A 93 -12.85 5.94 -5.18
C LEU A 93 -12.77 5.33 -6.59
N LYS A 94 -12.21 4.13 -6.72
CA LYS A 94 -12.23 3.38 -7.99
C LYS A 94 -13.65 3.10 -8.46
N LYS A 95 -14.57 2.74 -7.54
CA LYS A 95 -15.97 2.44 -7.87
C LYS A 95 -16.75 3.68 -8.31
N LEU A 96 -16.35 4.87 -7.87
CA LEU A 96 -16.98 6.13 -8.28
C LEU A 96 -16.63 6.52 -9.71
N GLU A 97 -15.62 5.91 -10.34
CA GLU A 97 -15.15 6.15 -11.73
C GLU A 97 -14.80 7.61 -12.07
N THR A 98 -14.86 8.51 -11.10
CA THR A 98 -14.59 9.95 -11.27
C THR A 98 -13.10 10.26 -11.17
N PHE A 99 -12.34 9.39 -10.49
CA PHE A 99 -10.93 9.63 -10.20
C PHE A 99 -10.00 8.81 -11.10
N SER A 100 -8.91 9.44 -11.55
CA SER A 100 -7.84 8.75 -12.25
C SER A 100 -7.12 7.76 -11.34
N VAL A 101 -6.36 6.82 -11.93
CA VAL A 101 -5.48 5.89 -11.17
C VAL A 101 -4.56 6.66 -10.22
N ILE A 102 -4.04 7.81 -10.68
CA ILE A 102 -3.15 8.66 -9.89
C ILE A 102 -3.90 9.25 -8.69
N GLY A 103 -5.09 9.81 -8.90
CA GLY A 103 -5.91 10.36 -7.82
C GLY A 103 -6.30 9.33 -6.76
N VAL A 104 -6.69 8.12 -7.20
CA VAL A 104 -6.98 6.98 -6.31
C VAL A 104 -5.76 6.58 -5.51
N SER A 105 -4.58 6.54 -6.14
CA SER A 105 -3.33 6.19 -5.46
C SER A 105 -2.88 7.25 -4.45
N ILE A 106 -3.05 8.54 -4.74
CA ILE A 106 -2.78 9.64 -3.80
C ILE A 106 -3.66 9.50 -2.56
N ALA A 107 -4.97 9.35 -2.75
CA ALA A 107 -5.89 9.16 -1.64
C ALA A 107 -5.55 7.89 -0.81
N GLY A 108 -5.13 6.82 -1.50
CA GLY A 108 -4.64 5.60 -0.87
C GLY A 108 -3.39 5.83 -0.02
N GLY A 109 -2.41 6.60 -0.51
CA GLY A 109 -1.20 6.94 0.23
C GLY A 109 -1.48 7.76 1.49
N ILE A 110 -2.35 8.76 1.39
CA ILE A 110 -2.81 9.56 2.53
C ILE A 110 -3.51 8.67 3.56
N ALA A 111 -4.47 7.86 3.13
CA ALA A 111 -5.23 6.97 4.00
C ALA A 111 -4.32 5.92 4.67
N HIS A 112 -3.29 5.45 3.97
CA HIS A 112 -2.30 4.54 4.53
C HIS A 112 -1.57 5.17 5.72
N ASN A 113 -1.02 6.37 5.53
CA ASN A 113 -0.31 7.09 6.59
C ASN A 113 -1.24 7.46 7.75
N MET A 114 -2.49 7.82 7.47
CA MET A 114 -3.49 8.05 8.52
C MET A 114 -3.75 6.81 9.35
N GLY A 115 -3.95 5.65 8.71
CA GLY A 115 -4.17 4.39 9.41
C GLY A 115 -2.98 4.01 10.31
N GLN A 116 -1.76 4.21 9.83
CA GLN A 116 -0.55 4.00 10.61
C GLN A 116 -0.46 4.96 11.80
N LEU A 117 -0.75 6.24 11.60
CA LEU A 117 -0.71 7.26 12.66
C LEU A 117 -1.70 6.95 13.78
N VAL A 118 -2.92 6.54 13.44
CA VAL A 118 -3.94 6.17 14.43
C VAL A 118 -3.46 5.01 15.31
N ILE A 119 -2.91 3.96 14.71
CA ILE A 119 -2.36 2.82 15.48
C ILE A 119 -1.14 3.26 16.29
N ALA A 120 -0.27 4.13 15.75
CA ALA A 120 0.86 4.65 16.49
C ALA A 120 0.43 5.40 17.77
N MET A 121 -0.59 6.25 17.67
CA MET A 121 -1.14 6.96 18.85
C MET A 121 -1.72 6.02 19.90
N ILE A 122 -2.40 4.95 19.46
CA ILE A 122 -2.98 3.94 20.36
C ILE A 122 -1.88 3.13 21.05
N VAL A 123 -0.91 2.62 20.31
CA VAL A 123 0.14 1.73 20.84
C VAL A 123 1.11 2.46 21.78
N VAL A 124 1.42 3.72 21.48
CA VAL A 124 2.34 4.53 22.29
C VAL A 124 1.60 5.31 23.40
N GLU A 125 0.27 5.21 23.43
CA GLU A 125 -0.61 5.91 24.40
C GLU A 125 -0.35 7.43 24.46
N THR A 126 0.06 8.03 23.33
CA THR A 126 0.47 9.44 23.26
C THR A 126 -0.15 10.15 22.08
N TYR A 127 -1.07 11.08 22.34
CA TYR A 127 -1.68 11.93 21.30
C TYR A 127 -0.68 12.91 20.64
N ARG A 128 0.46 13.17 21.27
CA ARG A 128 1.51 14.06 20.73
C ARG A 128 2.06 13.59 19.37
N ILE A 129 1.98 12.29 19.10
CA ILE A 129 2.34 11.73 17.76
C ILE A 129 1.47 12.32 16.65
N GLY A 130 0.28 12.79 16.95
CA GLY A 130 -0.60 13.49 16.01
C GLY A 130 0.02 14.75 15.38
N TYR A 131 1.01 15.38 16.01
CA TYR A 131 1.74 16.51 15.40
C TYR A 131 2.51 16.14 14.13
N TYR A 132 2.78 14.85 13.90
CA TYR A 132 3.38 14.38 12.63
C TYR A 132 2.37 14.29 11.49
N PHE A 133 1.08 14.49 11.74
CA PHE A 133 0.03 14.40 10.73
C PHE A 133 0.29 15.22 9.46
N PRO A 134 0.68 16.51 9.52
CA PRO A 134 0.93 17.30 8.31
C PRO A 134 2.06 16.74 7.46
N ILE A 135 3.13 16.27 8.09
CA ILE A 135 4.27 15.66 7.40
C ILE A 135 3.84 14.34 6.73
N LEU A 136 3.09 13.51 7.47
CA LEU A 136 2.58 12.24 6.97
C LEU A 136 1.58 12.42 5.82
N LEU A 137 0.80 13.48 5.83
CA LEU A 137 -0.11 13.84 4.76
C LEU A 137 0.67 14.19 3.48
N ILE A 138 1.65 15.08 3.58
CA ILE A 138 2.49 15.48 2.44
C ILE A 138 3.23 14.27 1.87
N THR A 139 3.85 13.46 2.71
CA THR A 139 4.59 12.28 2.26
C THR A 139 3.67 11.23 1.66
N GLY A 140 2.46 11.03 2.20
CA GLY A 140 1.44 10.16 1.62
C GLY A 140 0.98 10.64 0.25
N MET A 141 0.85 11.96 0.04
CA MET A 141 0.54 12.54 -1.28
C MET A 141 1.67 12.29 -2.27
N VAL A 142 2.91 12.58 -1.90
CA VAL A 142 4.09 12.42 -2.78
C VAL A 142 4.29 10.95 -3.16
N THR A 143 4.32 10.06 -2.19
CA THR A 143 4.49 8.62 -2.44
C THR A 143 3.31 8.05 -3.23
N GLY A 144 2.08 8.43 -2.88
CA GLY A 144 0.87 8.04 -3.60
C GLY A 144 0.86 8.54 -5.05
N MET A 145 1.37 9.74 -5.31
CA MET A 145 1.53 10.28 -6.67
C MET A 145 2.55 9.47 -7.47
N LEU A 146 3.73 9.20 -6.92
CA LEU A 146 4.76 8.40 -7.58
C LEU A 146 4.25 6.99 -7.93
N ILE A 147 3.64 6.31 -6.96
CA ILE A 147 3.04 4.99 -7.15
C ILE A 147 1.93 5.06 -8.21
N GLY A 148 1.09 6.08 -8.17
CA GLY A 148 -0.01 6.28 -9.11
C GLY A 148 0.46 6.48 -10.54
N VAL A 149 1.50 7.29 -10.77
CA VAL A 149 2.09 7.53 -12.09
C VAL A 149 2.66 6.21 -12.66
N ILE A 150 3.46 5.50 -11.86
CA ILE A 150 4.06 4.22 -12.27
C ILE A 150 2.97 3.18 -12.54
N SER A 151 1.97 3.06 -11.64
CA SER A 151 0.86 2.13 -11.81
C SER A 151 0.06 2.41 -13.08
N ASN A 152 -0.22 3.70 -13.36
CA ASN A 152 -0.96 4.10 -14.55
C ASN A 152 -0.21 3.72 -15.84
N GLU A 153 1.11 3.94 -15.87
CA GLU A 153 1.95 3.56 -17.01
C GLU A 153 2.01 2.04 -17.22
N VAL A 154 2.17 1.28 -16.13
CA VAL A 154 2.15 -0.18 -16.18
C VAL A 154 0.79 -0.69 -16.67
N LEU A 155 -0.30 -0.13 -16.16
CA LEU A 155 -1.65 -0.52 -16.57
C LEU A 155 -1.90 -0.25 -18.04
N LYS A 156 -1.48 0.90 -18.58
CA LYS A 156 -1.60 1.23 -20.01
C LYS A 156 -0.87 0.21 -20.89
N ARG A 157 0.36 -0.16 -20.52
CA ARG A 157 1.16 -1.11 -21.30
C ARG A 157 0.66 -2.55 -21.19
N THR A 158 -0.01 -2.90 -20.12
CA THR A 158 -0.51 -4.25 -19.85
C THR A 158 -1.99 -4.42 -20.16
N ILE A 159 -2.64 -3.46 -20.81
CA ILE A 159 -4.05 -3.53 -21.24
C ILE A 159 -4.31 -4.71 -22.20
N HIS A 160 -3.32 -5.05 -23.03
CA HIS A 160 -3.43 -6.15 -24.00
C HIS A 160 -3.13 -7.54 -23.42
N ILE A 161 -2.66 -7.62 -22.17
CA ILE A 161 -2.44 -8.87 -21.47
C ILE A 161 -3.73 -9.19 -20.70
N CYS A 162 -4.74 -9.68 -21.42
CA CYS A 162 -5.91 -10.29 -20.82
C CYS A 162 -5.47 -11.57 -20.08
N LEU A 163 -5.56 -11.55 -18.78
CA LEU A 163 -5.36 -12.70 -17.90
C LEU A 163 -6.68 -13.14 -17.28
#